data_18a65c9476e43925e912e1690ba067f3
#
_entry.id   18a65c9476e43925e912e1690ba067f3
#
_cell.length_a   1.000
_cell.length_b   1.000
_cell.length_c   1.000
_cell.angle_alpha   90.00
_cell.angle_beta   90.00
_cell.angle_gamma   90.00
#
_symmetry.space_group_name_H-M   'P 1'
#
loop_
_entity.id
_entity.type
_entity.pdbx_description
1 polymer ?
#
loop_
_entity_poly.entity_id
_entity_poly.type
_entity_poly.pdbx_seq_one_letter_code
_entity_poly.pdbx_strand_id
1 'polypeptide(L)'
;MSTITILGAGAMGSAIATPLRDAGHQVRLWGTHLDDHLIAAVRDGKPHPRTKVPLAGGVATFLAGDLTAALDGADVVVLAVSSAGVIDIARLAAPHLAGIRAVLLTSKGFAPDHEGRIILLPQAVEAQLATPLPIVAVGGPCKANEVAARRPTAAIYAATEDPQGWARFATTDAYRVAHTTDRDGVELCAALKNVYAIALGVADGLTESGGEPFHDLKAAAFGQALAELRRLLEAEGADPWTALGLAGAGDLEVTGLSGRNKVYGTRLGKGQAADEALAEMVAAEQTVEGVPAVALATTFIQQRHPELAGELPLLHAIHAVVHEGAGLQRIIDAALPH
;
A
#
# COMPACT_ATOMS: atom_id res chain seq x y z
N MET A 1 17.16 11.28 17.99
CA MET A 1 17.20 9.80 18.07
C MET A 1 15.93 9.36 18.79
N SER A 2 15.18 8.43 18.24
CA SER A 2 13.92 7.91 18.81
C SER A 2 13.93 6.39 18.77
N THR A 3 13.13 5.75 19.63
CA THR A 3 12.86 4.32 19.58
C THR A 3 11.60 4.09 18.72
N ILE A 4 11.74 3.31 17.66
CA ILE A 4 10.67 3.03 16.71
C ILE A 4 10.34 1.54 16.75
N THR A 5 9.06 1.20 16.94
CA THR A 5 8.60 -0.18 16.84
C THR A 5 7.77 -0.36 15.57
N ILE A 6 8.23 -1.27 14.70
CA ILE A 6 7.53 -1.65 13.47
C ILE A 6 6.70 -2.88 13.77
N LEU A 7 5.40 -2.79 13.56
CA LEU A 7 4.44 -3.87 13.72
C LEU A 7 4.14 -4.52 12.37
N GLY A 8 4.63 -5.73 12.20
CA GLY A 8 4.58 -6.53 10.98
C GLY A 8 5.95 -6.74 10.35
N ALA A 9 6.42 -7.97 10.34
CA ALA A 9 7.71 -8.36 9.76
C ALA A 9 7.60 -8.80 8.29
N GLY A 10 6.56 -8.33 7.59
CA GLY A 10 6.42 -8.53 6.16
C GLY A 10 7.49 -7.82 5.33
N ALA A 11 7.34 -7.83 4.00
CA ALA A 11 8.32 -7.22 3.10
C ALA A 11 8.55 -5.73 3.39
N MET A 12 7.47 -4.94 3.53
CA MET A 12 7.61 -3.48 3.76
C MET A 12 8.06 -3.17 5.18
N GLY A 13 7.57 -3.88 6.20
CA GLY A 13 7.98 -3.65 7.59
C GLY A 13 9.47 -3.90 7.82
N SER A 14 10.01 -4.98 7.26
CA SER A 14 11.46 -5.23 7.32
C SER A 14 12.26 -4.26 6.46
N ALA A 15 11.71 -3.80 5.32
CA ALA A 15 12.40 -2.86 4.44
C ALA A 15 12.51 -1.46 5.05
N ILE A 16 11.42 -0.91 5.63
CA ILE A 16 11.40 0.42 6.22
C ILE A 16 12.32 0.53 7.45
N ALA A 17 12.65 -0.60 8.08
CA ALA A 17 13.63 -0.64 9.16
C ALA A 17 15.00 -0.09 8.73
N THR A 18 15.37 -0.28 7.45
CA THR A 18 16.67 0.18 6.93
C THR A 18 16.80 1.71 6.94
N PRO A 19 15.96 2.50 6.26
CA PRO A 19 16.09 3.96 6.30
C PRO A 19 15.89 4.54 7.70
N LEU A 20 15.03 3.97 8.54
CA LEU A 20 14.87 4.44 9.92
C LEU A 20 16.12 4.20 10.76
N ARG A 21 16.82 3.07 10.57
CA ARG A 21 18.14 2.84 11.19
C ARG A 21 19.19 3.81 10.66
N ASP A 22 19.24 4.02 9.35
CA ASP A 22 20.20 4.91 8.69
C ASP A 22 19.97 6.38 9.09
N ALA A 23 18.74 6.77 9.42
CA ALA A 23 18.39 8.08 9.99
C ALA A 23 18.78 8.21 11.48
N GLY A 24 19.41 7.18 12.09
CA GLY A 24 19.95 7.23 13.45
C GLY A 24 18.98 6.84 14.56
N HIS A 25 17.84 6.19 14.24
CA HIS A 25 16.88 5.74 15.22
C HIS A 25 17.23 4.35 15.78
N GLN A 26 16.74 4.02 16.98
CA GLN A 26 16.66 2.66 17.47
C GLN A 26 15.42 2.00 16.87
N VAL A 27 15.58 0.87 16.19
CA VAL A 27 14.48 0.21 15.47
C VAL A 27 14.26 -1.18 16.03
N ARG A 28 13.00 -1.48 16.30
CA ARG A 28 12.48 -2.79 16.71
C ARG A 28 11.53 -3.29 15.65
N LEU A 29 11.64 -4.56 15.29
CA LEU A 29 10.78 -5.23 14.33
C LEU A 29 10.02 -6.34 15.05
N TRP A 30 8.72 -6.17 15.19
CA TRP A 30 7.82 -7.18 15.76
C TRP A 30 7.08 -7.92 14.64
N GLY A 31 7.14 -9.26 14.67
CA GLY A 31 6.40 -10.12 13.75
C GLY A 31 5.06 -10.54 14.35
N THR A 32 4.02 -10.58 13.50
CA THR A 32 2.75 -11.23 13.84
C THR A 32 2.93 -12.75 13.93
N HIS A 33 1.91 -13.48 14.40
CA HIS A 33 1.90 -14.95 14.39
C HIS A 33 2.11 -15.57 13.00
N LEU A 34 1.91 -14.81 11.92
CA LEU A 34 2.17 -15.22 10.54
C LEU A 34 3.64 -15.00 10.12
N ASP A 35 4.42 -14.26 10.91
CA ASP A 35 5.75 -13.80 10.54
C ASP A 35 6.89 -14.54 11.30
N ASP A 36 6.58 -15.49 12.18
CA ASP A 36 7.58 -16.17 13.02
C ASP A 36 8.72 -16.77 12.21
N HIS A 37 8.42 -17.36 11.05
CA HIS A 37 9.42 -17.91 10.13
C HIS A 37 10.30 -16.83 9.50
N LEU A 38 9.78 -15.61 9.31
CA LEU A 38 10.51 -14.45 8.79
C LEU A 38 11.48 -13.93 9.86
N ILE A 39 11.00 -13.80 11.10
CA ILE A 39 11.83 -13.40 12.25
C ILE A 39 12.93 -14.41 12.52
N ALA A 40 12.62 -15.72 12.48
CA ALA A 40 13.60 -16.77 12.66
C ALA A 40 14.72 -16.68 11.59
N ALA A 41 14.36 -16.52 10.33
CA ALA A 41 15.34 -16.40 9.24
C ALA A 41 16.32 -15.23 9.45
N VAL A 42 15.81 -14.04 9.84
CA VAL A 42 16.69 -12.87 10.05
C VAL A 42 17.53 -12.99 11.32
N ARG A 43 17.03 -13.65 12.37
CA ARG A 43 17.82 -13.99 13.58
C ARG A 43 18.97 -14.94 13.29
N ASP A 44 18.77 -15.87 12.34
CA ASP A 44 19.83 -16.77 11.84
C ASP A 44 20.84 -16.06 10.93
N GLY A 45 20.73 -14.75 10.73
CA GLY A 45 21.59 -13.98 9.83
C GLY A 45 21.36 -14.20 8.35
N LYS A 46 20.22 -14.87 7.99
CA LYS A 46 19.83 -15.09 6.60
C LYS A 46 19.18 -13.84 6.02
N PRO A 47 19.24 -13.62 4.70
CA PRO A 47 18.43 -12.58 4.06
C PRO A 47 16.94 -12.79 4.37
N HIS A 48 16.22 -11.68 4.55
CA HIS A 48 14.78 -11.73 4.79
C HIS A 48 14.05 -12.45 3.64
N PRO A 49 13.23 -13.49 3.90
CA PRO A 49 12.69 -14.36 2.86
C PRO A 49 11.92 -13.66 1.74
N ARG A 50 11.24 -12.55 2.05
CA ARG A 50 10.43 -11.79 1.06
C ARG A 50 11.22 -10.71 0.32
N THR A 51 12.12 -9.98 0.98
CA THR A 51 12.92 -8.92 0.33
C THR A 51 14.17 -9.45 -0.33
N LYS A 52 14.65 -10.62 0.08
CA LYS A 52 15.94 -11.23 -0.33
C LYS A 52 17.17 -10.38 0.06
N VAL A 53 16.99 -9.45 1.00
CA VAL A 53 18.03 -8.55 1.50
C VAL A 53 18.19 -8.80 3.00
N PRO A 54 19.42 -8.78 3.55
CA PRO A 54 19.64 -8.85 4.99
C PRO A 54 18.91 -7.73 5.73
N LEU A 55 18.36 -8.01 6.92
CA LEU A 55 17.81 -6.98 7.79
C LEU A 55 18.92 -6.01 8.21
N ALA A 56 18.61 -4.72 8.29
CA ALA A 56 19.58 -3.70 8.69
C ALA A 56 20.20 -4.03 10.07
N GLY A 57 21.50 -3.84 10.19
CA GLY A 57 22.23 -4.14 11.43
C GLY A 57 21.71 -3.32 12.61
N GLY A 58 21.61 -3.96 13.78
CA GLY A 58 21.15 -3.33 15.01
C GLY A 58 19.62 -3.16 15.13
N VAL A 59 18.84 -3.75 14.25
CA VAL A 59 17.38 -3.90 14.43
C VAL A 59 17.13 -5.04 15.42
N ALA A 60 16.45 -4.74 16.54
CA ALA A 60 15.99 -5.77 17.47
C ALA A 60 14.72 -6.43 16.95
N THR A 61 14.63 -7.75 17.07
CA THR A 61 13.48 -8.52 16.54
C THR A 61 12.68 -9.15 17.66
N PHE A 62 11.35 -9.16 17.52
CA PHE A 62 10.38 -9.64 18.48
C PHE A 62 9.40 -10.61 17.82
N LEU A 63 9.04 -11.70 18.50
CA LEU A 63 8.01 -12.63 18.08
C LEU A 63 6.61 -12.13 18.45
N ALA A 64 5.58 -12.77 17.96
CA ALA A 64 4.19 -12.39 18.19
C ALA A 64 3.82 -12.23 19.68
N GLY A 65 4.35 -13.11 20.55
CA GLY A 65 4.10 -13.04 22.01
C GLY A 65 4.79 -11.88 22.72
N ASP A 66 5.74 -11.21 22.08
CA ASP A 66 6.59 -10.18 22.70
C ASP A 66 6.11 -8.75 22.44
N LEU A 67 4.84 -8.53 22.06
CA LEU A 67 4.31 -7.22 21.66
C LEU A 67 4.55 -6.14 22.72
N THR A 68 4.23 -6.44 23.98
CA THR A 68 4.41 -5.48 25.09
C THR A 68 5.87 -5.06 25.21
N ALA A 69 6.81 -6.01 25.15
CA ALA A 69 8.24 -5.72 25.22
C ALA A 69 8.74 -4.95 23.98
N ALA A 70 8.16 -5.22 22.81
CA ALA A 70 8.47 -4.48 21.58
C ALA A 70 8.01 -3.02 21.64
N LEU A 71 6.89 -2.74 22.31
CA LEU A 71 6.31 -1.39 22.44
C LEU A 71 6.80 -0.61 23.66
N ASP A 72 7.38 -1.28 24.65
CA ASP A 72 7.85 -0.62 25.88
C ASP A 72 8.87 0.47 25.57
N GLY A 73 8.59 1.72 25.99
CA GLY A 73 9.45 2.89 25.73
C GLY A 73 9.60 3.25 24.23
N ALA A 74 8.70 2.82 23.36
CA ALA A 74 8.70 3.30 21.98
C ALA A 74 8.21 4.76 21.90
N ASP A 75 8.80 5.54 21.00
CA ASP A 75 8.39 6.92 20.70
C ASP A 75 7.43 6.97 19.49
N VAL A 76 7.63 6.07 18.53
CA VAL A 76 6.89 6.03 17.28
C VAL A 76 6.57 4.57 16.93
N VAL A 77 5.38 4.34 16.42
CA VAL A 77 4.96 3.03 15.91
C VAL A 77 4.79 3.08 14.40
N VAL A 78 5.22 2.04 13.70
CA VAL A 78 4.96 1.85 12.27
C VAL A 78 4.02 0.67 12.09
N LEU A 79 2.83 0.88 11.54
CA LEU A 79 1.93 -0.19 11.12
C LEU A 79 2.31 -0.64 9.71
N ALA A 80 2.80 -1.88 9.58
CA ALA A 80 3.35 -2.42 8.34
C ALA A 80 2.81 -3.84 8.02
N VAL A 81 1.58 -4.11 8.41
CA VAL A 81 0.84 -5.34 8.09
C VAL A 81 0.02 -5.18 6.80
N SER A 82 -0.58 -6.25 6.29
CA SER A 82 -1.54 -6.16 5.18
C SER A 82 -2.77 -5.35 5.58
N SER A 83 -3.45 -4.73 4.60
CA SER A 83 -4.67 -3.94 4.85
C SER A 83 -5.71 -4.68 5.68
N ALA A 84 -5.89 -5.98 5.43
CA ALA A 84 -6.82 -6.82 6.18
C ALA A 84 -6.47 -6.98 7.68
N GLY A 85 -5.18 -6.85 8.04
CA GLY A 85 -4.73 -7.01 9.43
C GLY A 85 -4.59 -5.68 10.21
N VAL A 86 -4.73 -4.53 9.54
CA VAL A 86 -4.44 -3.22 10.16
C VAL A 86 -5.30 -2.96 11.39
N ILE A 87 -6.61 -3.17 11.31
CA ILE A 87 -7.53 -2.90 12.41
C ILE A 87 -7.23 -3.79 13.62
N ASP A 88 -7.00 -5.08 13.39
CA ASP A 88 -6.74 -6.01 14.47
C ASP A 88 -5.40 -5.71 15.17
N ILE A 89 -4.37 -5.38 14.41
CA ILE A 89 -3.08 -5.00 14.99
C ILE A 89 -3.14 -3.62 15.66
N ALA A 90 -3.86 -2.65 15.10
CA ALA A 90 -4.08 -1.36 15.75
C ALA A 90 -4.82 -1.53 17.10
N ARG A 91 -5.87 -2.34 17.13
CA ARG A 91 -6.61 -2.68 18.36
C ARG A 91 -5.75 -3.39 19.39
N LEU A 92 -4.93 -4.35 18.95
CA LEU A 92 -4.01 -5.08 19.81
C LEU A 92 -2.92 -4.16 20.40
N ALA A 93 -2.42 -3.22 19.62
CA ALA A 93 -1.41 -2.27 20.06
C ALA A 93 -1.97 -1.13 20.92
N ALA A 94 -3.23 -0.72 20.72
CA ALA A 94 -3.84 0.45 21.35
C ALA A 94 -3.60 0.61 22.87
N PRO A 95 -3.68 -0.46 23.71
CA PRO A 95 -3.39 -0.34 25.14
C PRO A 95 -1.94 0.06 25.47
N HIS A 96 -1.03 -0.11 24.53
CA HIS A 96 0.42 0.15 24.71
C HIS A 96 0.88 1.46 24.05
N LEU A 97 -0.03 2.26 23.48
CA LEU A 97 0.33 3.48 22.74
C LEU A 97 0.37 4.75 23.59
N ALA A 98 0.25 4.63 24.91
CA ALA A 98 0.40 5.78 25.80
C ALA A 98 1.82 6.38 25.69
N GLY A 99 1.90 7.68 25.36
CA GLY A 99 3.18 8.38 25.17
C GLY A 99 3.79 8.26 23.76
N ILE A 100 3.19 7.48 22.87
CA ILE A 100 3.58 7.45 21.46
C ILE A 100 3.27 8.79 20.80
N ARG A 101 4.19 9.29 19.99
CA ARG A 101 4.09 10.59 19.30
C ARG A 101 3.30 10.53 18.01
N ALA A 102 3.38 9.41 17.29
CA ALA A 102 2.63 9.19 16.04
C ALA A 102 2.65 7.70 15.65
N VAL A 103 1.70 7.36 14.78
CA VAL A 103 1.68 6.10 14.04
C VAL A 103 1.97 6.38 12.57
N LEU A 104 3.03 5.79 12.04
CA LEU A 104 3.32 5.77 10.60
C LEU A 104 2.59 4.59 9.98
N LEU A 105 1.78 4.84 8.97
CA LEU A 105 0.99 3.82 8.29
C LEU A 105 1.57 3.55 6.90
N THR A 106 2.15 2.36 6.72
CA THR A 106 2.66 1.91 5.41
C THR A 106 1.67 1.00 4.69
N SER A 107 0.67 0.50 5.41
CA SER A 107 -0.45 -0.27 4.86
C SER A 107 -1.36 0.66 4.06
N LYS A 108 -1.97 0.14 3.02
CA LYS A 108 -2.71 0.93 2.02
C LYS A 108 -4.04 0.26 1.75
N GLY A 109 -5.14 1.02 1.72
CA GLY A 109 -6.44 0.46 1.40
C GLY A 109 -7.59 1.08 2.15
N PHE A 110 -8.67 0.31 2.20
CA PHE A 110 -9.94 0.66 2.82
C PHE A 110 -10.30 -0.35 3.91
N ALA A 111 -11.17 0.06 4.81
CA ALA A 111 -11.75 -0.82 5.82
C ALA A 111 -13.19 -0.39 6.16
N PRO A 112 -14.07 -1.32 6.60
CA PRO A 112 -15.35 -0.93 7.14
C PRO A 112 -15.20 -0.30 8.54
N ASP A 113 -16.00 0.73 8.82
CA ASP A 113 -16.22 1.22 10.18
C ASP A 113 -17.24 0.34 10.93
N HIS A 114 -17.59 0.74 12.15
CA HIS A 114 -18.56 0.02 12.99
C HIS A 114 -20.02 0.03 12.46
N GLU A 115 -20.33 0.90 11.51
CA GLU A 115 -21.62 0.97 10.83
C GLU A 115 -21.60 0.29 9.44
N GLY A 116 -20.46 -0.29 9.06
CA GLY A 116 -20.29 -0.92 7.75
C GLY A 116 -20.00 0.06 6.61
N ARG A 117 -19.75 1.34 6.91
CA ARG A 117 -19.33 2.31 5.90
C ARG A 117 -17.85 2.09 5.60
N ILE A 118 -17.51 2.15 4.33
CA ILE A 118 -16.11 2.01 3.93
C ILE A 118 -15.39 3.34 4.12
N ILE A 119 -14.27 3.30 4.83
CA ILE A 119 -13.41 4.45 5.16
C ILE A 119 -11.95 4.15 4.81
N LEU A 120 -11.11 5.17 4.78
CA LEU A 120 -9.67 5.04 4.58
C LEU A 120 -8.99 4.44 5.83
N LEU A 121 -7.89 3.74 5.64
CA LEU A 121 -7.16 3.10 6.74
C LEU A 121 -6.69 4.07 7.85
N PRO A 122 -6.23 5.30 7.59
CA PRO A 122 -5.93 6.24 8.67
C PRO A 122 -7.10 6.46 9.62
N GLN A 123 -8.30 6.68 9.07
CA GLN A 123 -9.54 6.87 9.84
C GLN A 123 -9.91 5.59 10.61
N ALA A 124 -9.73 4.42 9.98
CA ALA A 124 -9.99 3.13 10.61
C ALA A 124 -9.04 2.85 11.79
N VAL A 125 -7.76 3.26 11.68
CA VAL A 125 -6.77 3.18 12.77
C VAL A 125 -7.14 4.15 13.89
N GLU A 126 -7.44 5.41 13.58
CA GLU A 126 -7.87 6.42 14.55
C GLU A 126 -9.04 5.92 15.42
N ALA A 127 -10.00 5.22 14.80
CA ALA A 127 -11.16 4.67 15.50
C ALA A 127 -10.81 3.55 16.53
N GLN A 128 -9.62 2.95 16.47
CA GLN A 128 -9.14 1.96 17.44
C GLN A 128 -8.41 2.59 18.63
N LEU A 129 -8.07 3.88 18.56
CA LEU A 129 -7.23 4.55 19.56
C LEU A 129 -8.08 5.18 20.65
N ALA A 130 -7.75 4.91 21.91
CA ALA A 130 -8.42 5.53 23.07
C ALA A 130 -8.08 7.02 23.20
N THR A 131 -6.91 7.44 22.72
CA THR A 131 -6.45 8.84 22.69
C THR A 131 -6.02 9.17 21.26
N PRO A 132 -6.44 10.29 20.69
CA PRO A 132 -6.01 10.71 19.36
C PRO A 132 -4.49 10.78 19.25
N LEU A 133 -3.95 10.17 18.20
CA LEU A 133 -2.54 10.23 17.82
C LEU A 133 -2.42 10.67 16.37
N PRO A 134 -1.41 11.44 15.99
CA PRO A 134 -1.14 11.74 14.60
C PRO A 134 -0.91 10.44 13.81
N ILE A 135 -1.66 10.26 12.72
CA ILE A 135 -1.44 9.19 11.76
C ILE A 135 -0.73 9.79 10.54
N VAL A 136 0.44 9.26 10.24
CA VAL A 136 1.26 9.67 9.09
C VAL A 136 1.12 8.61 7.99
N ALA A 137 0.45 8.94 6.90
CA ALA A 137 0.37 8.05 5.74
C ALA A 137 1.70 8.05 4.98
N VAL A 138 2.18 6.85 4.65
CA VAL A 138 3.44 6.65 3.93
C VAL A 138 3.15 6.13 2.52
N GLY A 139 3.34 7.00 1.53
CA GLY A 139 3.11 6.71 0.11
C GLY A 139 4.36 6.79 -0.75
N GLY A 140 4.17 6.62 -2.05
CA GLY A 140 5.21 6.78 -3.06
C GLY A 140 5.83 5.47 -3.57
N PRO A 141 6.72 5.56 -4.59
CA PRO A 141 7.31 4.42 -5.30
C PRO A 141 8.35 3.67 -4.47
N CYS A 142 7.90 2.94 -3.46
CA CYS A 142 8.74 2.25 -2.48
C CYS A 142 8.62 0.73 -2.64
N LYS A 143 9.46 0.12 -3.49
CA LYS A 143 9.58 -1.33 -3.55
C LYS A 143 10.41 -1.84 -2.37
N ALA A 144 9.85 -2.75 -1.60
CA ALA A 144 10.45 -3.23 -0.36
C ALA A 144 11.90 -3.73 -0.51
N ASN A 145 12.18 -4.51 -1.56
CA ASN A 145 13.53 -5.01 -1.82
C ASN A 145 14.52 -3.89 -2.18
N GLU A 146 14.08 -2.82 -2.84
CA GLU A 146 14.91 -1.68 -3.21
C GLU A 146 15.18 -0.78 -2.00
N VAL A 147 14.15 -0.52 -1.19
CA VAL A 147 14.28 0.22 0.09
C VAL A 147 15.26 -0.52 1.02
N ALA A 148 15.07 -1.83 1.22
CA ALA A 148 15.96 -2.65 2.05
C ALA A 148 17.41 -2.63 1.55
N ALA A 149 17.62 -2.63 0.23
CA ALA A 149 18.92 -2.61 -0.42
C ALA A 149 19.55 -1.20 -0.54
N ARG A 150 18.95 -0.16 0.08
CA ARG A 150 19.42 1.24 0.01
C ARG A 150 19.53 1.75 -1.43
N ARG A 151 18.65 1.31 -2.34
CA ARG A 151 18.58 1.92 -3.67
C ARG A 151 17.92 3.29 -3.57
N PRO A 152 18.31 4.25 -4.42
CA PRO A 152 17.68 5.57 -4.42
C PRO A 152 16.17 5.46 -4.52
N THR A 153 15.46 5.92 -3.50
CA THR A 153 14.01 5.81 -3.36
C THR A 153 13.44 7.16 -2.93
N ALA A 154 12.29 7.51 -3.47
CA ALA A 154 11.51 8.66 -3.03
C ALA A 154 10.20 8.18 -2.39
N ALA A 155 9.90 8.70 -1.20
CA ALA A 155 8.64 8.50 -0.49
C ALA A 155 7.92 9.84 -0.27
N ILE A 156 6.66 9.78 0.09
CA ILE A 156 5.91 10.94 0.59
C ILE A 156 5.27 10.59 1.93
N TYR A 157 5.49 11.45 2.94
CA TYR A 157 4.86 11.34 4.25
C TYR A 157 3.79 12.41 4.35
N ALA A 158 2.56 11.99 4.61
CA ALA A 158 1.42 12.86 4.69
C ALA A 158 0.82 12.83 6.10
N ALA A 159 0.74 14.01 6.71
CA ALA A 159 0.19 14.20 8.05
C ALA A 159 -0.51 15.55 8.13
N THR A 160 -1.59 15.62 8.89
CA THR A 160 -2.32 16.89 9.10
C THR A 160 -1.50 17.90 9.90
N GLU A 161 -0.59 17.41 10.75
CA GLU A 161 0.31 18.22 11.58
C GLU A 161 1.77 17.84 11.33
N ASP A 162 2.64 18.85 11.25
CA ASP A 162 4.10 18.76 11.07
C ASP A 162 4.58 17.75 10.01
N PRO A 163 4.00 17.73 8.78
CA PRO A 163 4.42 16.75 7.77
C PRO A 163 5.90 16.89 7.40
N GLN A 164 6.45 18.12 7.45
CA GLN A 164 7.88 18.37 7.21
C GLN A 164 8.78 17.74 8.29
N GLY A 165 8.36 17.78 9.56
CA GLY A 165 9.07 17.14 10.66
C GLY A 165 9.12 15.63 10.47
N TRP A 166 8.02 15.01 10.07
CA TRP A 166 7.96 13.58 9.77
C TRP A 166 8.78 13.19 8.55
N ALA A 167 8.84 14.03 7.52
CA ALA A 167 9.72 13.79 6.38
C ALA A 167 11.20 13.82 6.79
N ARG A 168 11.63 14.84 7.54
CA ARG A 168 13.00 14.92 8.07
C ARG A 168 13.34 13.75 8.99
N PHE A 169 12.38 13.25 9.76
CA PHE A 169 12.54 12.12 10.67
C PHE A 169 13.02 10.84 9.97
N ALA A 170 12.60 10.60 8.73
CA ALA A 170 12.91 9.36 8.00
C ALA A 170 13.87 9.55 6.81
N THR A 171 14.18 10.80 6.43
CA THR A 171 15.02 11.09 5.26
C THR A 171 16.48 10.66 5.46
N THR A 172 17.01 9.98 4.46
CA THR A 172 18.44 9.64 4.31
C THR A 172 18.92 9.93 2.88
N ASP A 173 20.21 9.73 2.59
CA ASP A 173 20.72 9.91 1.22
C ASP A 173 20.05 8.98 0.21
N ALA A 174 19.74 7.74 0.60
CA ALA A 174 19.12 6.74 -0.25
C ALA A 174 17.59 6.73 -0.20
N TYR A 175 16.98 7.26 0.87
CA TYR A 175 15.53 7.29 1.08
C TYR A 175 15.10 8.73 1.32
N ARG A 176 14.70 9.42 0.28
CA ARG A 176 14.32 10.84 0.34
C ARG A 176 12.81 10.98 0.48
N VAL A 177 12.39 11.76 1.47
CA VAL A 177 10.97 11.89 1.82
C VAL A 177 10.48 13.30 1.50
N ALA A 178 9.51 13.38 0.58
CA ALA A 178 8.67 14.56 0.39
C ALA A 178 7.58 14.59 1.48
N HIS A 179 6.90 15.74 1.64
CA HIS A 179 5.86 15.90 2.65
C HIS A 179 4.65 16.64 2.09
N THR A 180 3.49 16.37 2.68
CA THR A 180 2.24 17.07 2.38
C THR A 180 1.28 16.98 3.58
N THR A 181 0.33 17.92 3.65
CA THR A 181 -0.81 17.84 4.59
C THR A 181 -1.96 17.00 4.04
N ASP A 182 -1.94 16.64 2.76
CA ASP A 182 -2.97 15.87 2.07
C ASP A 182 -2.89 14.37 2.40
N ARG A 183 -3.18 14.02 3.67
CA ARG A 183 -3.09 12.64 4.17
C ARG A 183 -4.06 11.70 3.45
N ASP A 184 -5.29 12.12 3.33
CA ASP A 184 -6.36 11.30 2.76
C ASP A 184 -6.18 11.13 1.24
N GLY A 185 -5.67 12.16 0.55
CA GLY A 185 -5.31 12.05 -0.87
C GLY A 185 -4.16 11.08 -1.12
N VAL A 186 -3.11 11.10 -0.29
CA VAL A 186 -2.01 10.13 -0.37
C VAL A 186 -2.52 8.70 -0.14
N GLU A 187 -3.41 8.49 0.83
CA GLU A 187 -3.98 7.16 1.13
C GLU A 187 -4.89 6.67 0.01
N LEU A 188 -5.75 7.52 -0.57
CA LEU A 188 -6.59 7.19 -1.73
C LEU A 188 -5.75 6.73 -2.91
N CYS A 189 -4.73 7.50 -3.28
CA CYS A 189 -3.81 7.13 -4.35
C CYS A 189 -3.15 5.77 -4.05
N ALA A 190 -2.67 5.60 -2.83
CA ALA A 190 -1.99 4.39 -2.41
C ALA A 190 -2.90 3.14 -2.41
N ALA A 191 -4.17 3.29 -2.05
CA ALA A 191 -5.17 2.22 -2.09
C ALA A 191 -5.51 1.81 -3.53
N LEU A 192 -5.79 2.80 -4.39
CA LEU A 192 -6.29 2.57 -5.74
C LEU A 192 -5.21 2.18 -6.75
N LYS A 193 -3.94 2.53 -6.52
CA LYS A 193 -2.86 2.09 -7.42
C LYS A 193 -2.83 0.56 -7.63
N ASN A 194 -3.16 -0.21 -6.59
CA ASN A 194 -3.21 -1.67 -6.66
C ASN A 194 -4.33 -2.15 -7.57
N VAL A 195 -5.44 -1.43 -7.63
CA VAL A 195 -6.55 -1.69 -8.54
C VAL A 195 -6.14 -1.39 -9.96
N TYR A 196 -5.66 -0.17 -10.23
CA TYR A 196 -5.29 0.24 -11.59
C TYR A 196 -4.09 -0.53 -12.17
N ALA A 197 -3.19 -1.03 -11.32
CA ALA A 197 -2.09 -1.89 -11.76
C ALA A 197 -2.59 -3.20 -12.41
N ILE A 198 -3.81 -3.66 -12.12
CA ILE A 198 -4.44 -4.79 -12.80
C ILE A 198 -4.63 -4.46 -14.28
N ALA A 199 -5.19 -3.28 -14.61
CA ALA A 199 -5.38 -2.85 -15.99
C ALA A 199 -4.05 -2.70 -16.75
N LEU A 200 -3.01 -2.17 -16.10
CA LEU A 200 -1.68 -2.10 -16.70
C LEU A 200 -1.12 -3.50 -17.00
N GLY A 201 -1.40 -4.46 -16.12
CA GLY A 201 -1.03 -5.87 -16.33
C GLY A 201 -1.77 -6.52 -17.47
N VAL A 202 -3.04 -6.16 -17.71
CA VAL A 202 -3.84 -6.66 -18.83
C VAL A 202 -3.15 -6.35 -20.16
N ALA A 203 -2.67 -5.13 -20.38
CA ALA A 203 -1.95 -4.76 -21.60
C ALA A 203 -0.67 -5.58 -21.79
N ASP A 204 0.07 -5.86 -20.70
CA ASP A 204 1.24 -6.74 -20.75
C ASP A 204 0.85 -8.19 -21.11
N GLY A 205 -0.26 -8.70 -20.58
CA GLY A 205 -0.76 -10.04 -20.89
C GLY A 205 -1.18 -10.18 -22.35
N LEU A 206 -1.84 -9.18 -22.92
CA LEU A 206 -2.17 -9.13 -24.35
C LEU A 206 -0.90 -9.12 -25.21
N THR A 207 0.13 -8.36 -24.83
CA THR A 207 1.43 -8.37 -25.49
C THR A 207 2.04 -9.78 -25.49
N GLU A 208 2.06 -10.44 -24.35
CA GLU A 208 2.66 -11.77 -24.19
C GLU A 208 1.89 -12.87 -24.95
N SER A 209 0.57 -12.71 -25.13
CA SER A 209 -0.29 -13.66 -25.86
C SER A 209 -0.31 -13.42 -27.37
N GLY A 210 -0.36 -12.14 -27.79
CA GLY A 210 -0.48 -11.76 -29.20
C GLY A 210 0.84 -11.64 -29.95
N GLY A 211 1.95 -11.52 -29.22
CA GLY A 211 3.28 -11.29 -29.78
C GLY A 211 3.53 -9.85 -30.28
N GLU A 212 2.50 -9.02 -30.34
CA GLU A 212 2.59 -7.61 -30.71
C GLU A 212 2.45 -6.73 -29.44
N PRO A 213 3.22 -5.65 -29.30
CA PRO A 213 3.18 -4.80 -28.12
C PRO A 213 1.89 -3.98 -28.00
N PHE A 214 1.30 -3.94 -26.81
CA PHE A 214 0.17 -3.10 -26.44
C PHE A 214 0.61 -1.90 -25.58
N HIS A 215 1.70 -1.24 -25.96
CA HIS A 215 2.25 -0.11 -25.20
C HIS A 215 1.32 1.10 -25.14
N ASP A 216 0.63 1.40 -26.24
CA ASP A 216 -0.33 2.52 -26.30
C ASP A 216 -1.54 2.26 -25.39
N LEU A 217 -2.06 1.04 -25.36
CA LEU A 217 -3.13 0.65 -24.42
C LEU A 217 -2.68 0.78 -22.98
N LYS A 218 -1.45 0.33 -22.67
CA LYS A 218 -0.89 0.45 -21.31
C LYS A 218 -0.75 1.91 -20.89
N ALA A 219 -0.25 2.77 -21.79
CA ALA A 219 -0.13 4.19 -21.56
C ALA A 219 -1.49 4.89 -21.41
N ALA A 220 -2.50 4.50 -22.24
CA ALA A 220 -3.86 5.00 -22.13
C ALA A 220 -4.50 4.60 -20.77
N ALA A 221 -4.37 3.34 -20.36
CA ALA A 221 -4.85 2.86 -19.06
C ALA A 221 -4.17 3.60 -17.88
N PHE A 222 -2.87 3.90 -17.99
CA PHE A 222 -2.17 4.70 -16.99
C PHE A 222 -2.71 6.14 -16.93
N GLY A 223 -2.91 6.77 -18.09
CA GLY A 223 -3.49 8.12 -18.16
C GLY A 223 -4.92 8.17 -17.61
N GLN A 224 -5.76 7.19 -17.96
CA GLN A 224 -7.12 7.07 -17.45
C GLN A 224 -7.13 6.86 -15.93
N ALA A 225 -6.27 6.00 -15.40
CA ALA A 225 -6.14 5.79 -13.96
C ALA A 225 -5.81 7.09 -13.21
N LEU A 226 -4.91 7.92 -13.74
CA LEU A 226 -4.58 9.21 -13.12
C LEU A 226 -5.73 10.21 -13.22
N ALA A 227 -6.49 10.21 -14.32
CA ALA A 227 -7.68 11.05 -14.46
C ALA A 227 -8.77 10.67 -13.45
N GLU A 228 -9.01 9.39 -13.24
CA GLU A 228 -9.97 8.88 -12.24
C GLU A 228 -9.50 9.17 -10.82
N LEU A 229 -8.22 8.95 -10.50
CA LEU A 229 -7.64 9.33 -9.20
C LEU A 229 -7.86 10.82 -8.93
N ARG A 230 -7.50 11.68 -9.87
CA ARG A 230 -7.68 13.13 -9.73
C ARG A 230 -9.16 13.48 -9.47
N ARG A 231 -10.08 12.86 -10.21
CA ARG A 231 -11.50 13.11 -10.07
C ARG A 231 -12.04 12.71 -8.70
N LEU A 232 -11.58 11.56 -8.18
CA LEU A 232 -11.97 11.10 -6.85
C LEU A 232 -11.37 11.97 -5.75
N LEU A 233 -10.11 12.41 -5.89
CA LEU A 233 -9.49 13.36 -4.96
C LEU A 233 -10.27 14.67 -4.87
N GLU A 234 -10.68 15.23 -6.02
CA GLU A 234 -11.52 16.42 -6.07
C GLU A 234 -12.84 16.24 -5.30
N ALA A 235 -13.50 15.11 -5.47
CA ALA A 235 -14.76 14.80 -4.79
C ALA A 235 -14.58 14.62 -3.27
N GLU A 236 -13.47 14.04 -2.82
CA GLU A 236 -13.14 13.90 -1.39
C GLU A 236 -12.61 15.20 -0.77
N GLY A 237 -12.44 16.27 -1.55
CA GLY A 237 -11.86 17.54 -1.05
C GLY A 237 -10.35 17.45 -0.77
N ALA A 238 -9.68 16.44 -1.31
CA ALA A 238 -8.23 16.26 -1.27
C ALA A 238 -7.54 17.06 -2.39
N ASP A 239 -6.22 17.15 -2.35
CA ASP A 239 -5.45 17.85 -3.39
C ASP A 239 -5.38 16.98 -4.68
N PRO A 240 -6.01 17.41 -5.79
CA PRO A 240 -5.99 16.66 -7.04
C PRO A 240 -4.58 16.50 -7.63
N TRP A 241 -3.61 17.34 -7.28
CA TRP A 241 -2.23 17.21 -7.71
C TRP A 241 -1.51 16.02 -7.06
N THR A 242 -1.99 15.50 -5.95
CA THR A 242 -1.47 14.29 -5.33
C THR A 242 -1.53 13.09 -6.28
N ALA A 243 -2.53 13.03 -7.18
CA ALA A 243 -2.62 12.00 -8.22
C ALA A 243 -1.43 12.01 -9.19
N LEU A 244 -0.87 13.17 -9.49
CA LEU A 244 0.24 13.33 -10.44
C LEU A 244 1.63 13.28 -9.76
N GLY A 245 1.66 13.22 -8.43
CA GLY A 245 2.85 13.18 -7.60
C GLY A 245 3.37 11.76 -7.32
N LEU A 246 4.20 11.66 -6.26
CA LEU A 246 4.79 10.40 -5.82
C LEU A 246 3.76 9.35 -5.40
N ALA A 247 2.67 9.78 -4.73
CA ALA A 247 1.65 8.86 -4.21
C ALA A 247 0.76 8.27 -5.31
N GLY A 248 0.45 9.05 -6.36
CA GLY A 248 -0.34 8.62 -7.51
C GLY A 248 0.53 8.06 -8.63
N ALA A 249 0.96 8.91 -9.55
CA ALA A 249 1.71 8.51 -10.75
C ALA A 249 2.96 7.71 -10.42
N GLY A 250 3.78 8.15 -9.45
CA GLY A 250 5.02 7.47 -9.09
C GLY A 250 4.80 6.06 -8.55
N ASP A 251 3.84 5.89 -7.62
CA ASP A 251 3.57 4.58 -7.00
C ASP A 251 2.79 3.65 -7.95
N LEU A 252 1.93 4.19 -8.82
CA LEU A 252 1.26 3.41 -9.86
C LEU A 252 2.26 2.90 -10.90
N GLU A 253 3.18 3.73 -11.38
CA GLU A 253 4.21 3.34 -12.35
C GLU A 253 5.04 2.17 -11.81
N VAL A 254 5.64 2.31 -10.63
CA VAL A 254 6.48 1.24 -10.06
C VAL A 254 5.70 -0.04 -9.79
N THR A 255 4.40 0.07 -9.46
CA THR A 255 3.50 -1.08 -9.24
C THR A 255 3.15 -1.76 -10.56
N GLY A 256 2.96 -0.99 -11.63
CA GLY A 256 2.70 -1.47 -13.00
C GLY A 256 3.91 -2.13 -13.67
N LEU A 257 5.14 -1.88 -13.18
CA LEU A 257 6.34 -2.54 -13.70
C LEU A 257 6.45 -4.00 -13.25
N SER A 258 6.16 -4.32 -11.98
CA SER A 258 6.49 -5.64 -11.42
C SER A 258 5.70 -6.03 -10.15
N GLY A 259 4.59 -5.39 -9.87
CA GLY A 259 3.75 -5.68 -8.70
C GLY A 259 2.90 -6.94 -8.89
N ARG A 260 2.46 -7.57 -7.77
CA ARG A 260 1.58 -8.76 -7.79
C ARG A 260 0.24 -8.49 -8.48
N ASN A 261 -0.31 -7.30 -8.31
CA ASN A 261 -1.55 -6.88 -8.98
C ASN A 261 -1.35 -6.80 -10.51
N LYS A 262 -0.18 -6.30 -10.95
CA LYS A 262 0.21 -6.32 -12.36
C LYS A 262 0.33 -7.76 -12.89
N VAL A 263 0.96 -8.67 -12.13
CA VAL A 263 1.07 -10.09 -12.51
C VAL A 263 -0.31 -10.73 -12.66
N TYR A 264 -1.23 -10.43 -11.74
CA TYR A 264 -2.62 -10.88 -11.84
C TYR A 264 -3.28 -10.37 -13.14
N GLY A 265 -3.18 -9.06 -13.41
CA GLY A 265 -3.68 -8.47 -14.65
C GLY A 265 -3.04 -9.10 -15.91
N THR A 266 -1.76 -9.44 -15.86
CA THR A 266 -1.08 -10.13 -16.98
C THR A 266 -1.70 -11.51 -17.25
N ARG A 267 -2.09 -12.25 -16.22
CA ARG A 267 -2.79 -13.54 -16.38
C ARG A 267 -4.17 -13.35 -17.03
N LEU A 268 -4.92 -12.32 -16.60
CA LEU A 268 -6.20 -11.96 -17.24
C LEU A 268 -6.00 -11.60 -18.72
N GLY A 269 -4.98 -10.80 -19.04
CA GLY A 269 -4.64 -10.42 -20.41
C GLY A 269 -4.25 -11.60 -21.29
N LYS A 270 -3.77 -12.70 -20.70
CA LYS A 270 -3.51 -13.99 -21.37
C LYS A 270 -4.77 -14.84 -21.57
N GLY A 271 -5.94 -14.38 -21.11
CA GLY A 271 -7.20 -15.10 -21.23
C GLY A 271 -7.51 -16.04 -20.07
N GLN A 272 -6.72 -16.01 -18.95
CA GLN A 272 -7.05 -16.80 -17.76
C GLN A 272 -8.27 -16.20 -17.05
N ALA A 273 -9.16 -17.03 -16.53
CA ALA A 273 -10.32 -16.57 -15.77
C ALA A 273 -9.87 -15.91 -14.44
N ALA A 274 -10.64 -14.90 -13.99
CA ALA A 274 -10.26 -14.08 -12.85
C ALA A 274 -10.11 -14.88 -11.53
N ASP A 275 -11.04 -15.78 -11.27
CA ASP A 275 -11.07 -16.66 -10.11
C ASP A 275 -9.94 -17.69 -10.14
N GLU A 276 -9.66 -18.28 -11.31
CA GLU A 276 -8.56 -19.22 -11.51
C GLU A 276 -7.20 -18.55 -11.29
N ALA A 277 -6.99 -17.37 -11.91
CA ALA A 277 -5.77 -16.60 -11.76
C ALA A 277 -5.51 -16.22 -10.30
N LEU A 278 -6.58 -15.81 -9.58
CA LEU A 278 -6.49 -15.48 -8.16
C LEU A 278 -6.16 -16.72 -7.31
N ALA A 279 -6.84 -17.84 -7.56
CA ALA A 279 -6.62 -19.08 -6.80
C ALA A 279 -5.19 -19.59 -6.94
N GLU A 280 -4.61 -19.57 -8.14
CA GLU A 280 -3.22 -19.97 -8.36
C GLU A 280 -2.22 -19.03 -7.67
N MET A 281 -2.47 -17.71 -7.67
CA MET A 281 -1.60 -16.76 -6.98
C MET A 281 -1.66 -16.93 -5.47
N VAL A 282 -2.85 -17.18 -4.91
CA VAL A 282 -3.03 -17.46 -3.47
C VAL A 282 -2.31 -18.76 -3.09
N ALA A 283 -2.44 -19.83 -3.91
CA ALA A 283 -1.72 -21.10 -3.69
C ALA A 283 -0.20 -20.92 -3.73
N ALA A 284 0.30 -19.93 -4.47
CA ALA A 284 1.72 -19.54 -4.51
C ALA A 284 2.11 -18.52 -3.42
N GLU A 285 1.27 -18.31 -2.39
CA GLU A 285 1.46 -17.32 -1.30
C GLU A 285 1.62 -15.87 -1.80
N GLN A 286 1.04 -15.55 -2.95
CA GLN A 286 1.06 -14.22 -3.55
C GLN A 286 -0.28 -13.51 -3.30
N THR A 287 -0.33 -12.60 -2.35
CA THR A 287 -1.52 -11.80 -2.08
C THR A 287 -1.75 -10.78 -3.19
N VAL A 288 -2.95 -10.73 -3.76
CA VAL A 288 -3.37 -9.74 -4.76
C VAL A 288 -4.28 -8.72 -4.10
N GLU A 289 -3.68 -7.65 -3.57
CA GLU A 289 -4.42 -6.64 -2.79
C GLU A 289 -5.44 -5.85 -3.62
N GLY A 290 -5.22 -5.73 -4.93
CA GLY A 290 -6.13 -5.02 -5.84
C GLY A 290 -7.51 -5.68 -5.97
N VAL A 291 -7.60 -7.00 -5.79
CA VAL A 291 -8.87 -7.73 -5.90
C VAL A 291 -9.86 -7.33 -4.78
N PRO A 292 -9.53 -7.45 -3.49
CA PRO A 292 -10.44 -6.95 -2.45
C PRO A 292 -10.54 -5.41 -2.46
N ALA A 293 -9.48 -4.71 -2.87
CA ALA A 293 -9.47 -3.24 -2.88
C ALA A 293 -10.49 -2.67 -3.88
N VAL A 294 -10.67 -3.27 -5.06
CA VAL A 294 -11.64 -2.74 -6.05
C VAL A 294 -13.08 -2.87 -5.55
N ALA A 295 -13.43 -3.95 -4.86
CA ALA A 295 -14.76 -4.11 -4.26
C ALA A 295 -15.02 -3.06 -3.17
N LEU A 296 -14.03 -2.85 -2.27
CA LEU A 296 -14.14 -1.84 -1.23
C LEU A 296 -14.18 -0.42 -1.82
N ALA A 297 -13.36 -0.13 -2.84
CA ALA A 297 -13.37 1.16 -3.52
C ALA A 297 -14.71 1.45 -4.19
N THR A 298 -15.30 0.48 -4.89
CA THR A 298 -16.62 0.62 -5.51
C THR A 298 -17.69 0.91 -4.46
N THR A 299 -17.65 0.19 -3.32
CA THR A 299 -18.58 0.44 -2.21
C THR A 299 -18.36 1.82 -1.59
N PHE A 300 -17.10 2.23 -1.37
CA PHE A 300 -16.73 3.56 -0.87
C PHE A 300 -17.33 4.67 -1.74
N ILE A 301 -17.17 4.54 -3.07
CA ILE A 301 -17.68 5.53 -4.03
C ILE A 301 -19.20 5.54 -4.02
N GLN A 302 -19.86 4.39 -4.02
CA GLN A 302 -21.32 4.31 -3.95
C GLN A 302 -21.92 4.93 -2.68
N GLN A 303 -21.21 4.80 -1.56
CA GLN A 303 -21.67 5.36 -0.28
C GLN A 303 -21.42 6.86 -0.16
N ARG A 304 -20.34 7.38 -0.71
CA ARG A 304 -19.89 8.76 -0.50
C ARG A 304 -20.08 9.68 -1.71
N HIS A 305 -19.91 9.13 -2.91
CA HIS A 305 -19.88 9.87 -4.19
C HIS A 305 -20.67 9.14 -5.28
N PRO A 306 -21.98 8.84 -5.06
CA PRO A 306 -22.79 8.16 -6.05
C PRO A 306 -22.87 8.91 -7.40
N GLU A 307 -22.64 10.22 -7.40
CA GLU A 307 -22.57 11.05 -8.60
C GLU A 307 -21.40 10.68 -9.52
N LEU A 308 -20.33 10.06 -8.99
CA LEU A 308 -19.16 9.66 -9.77
C LEU A 308 -19.33 8.32 -10.51
N ALA A 309 -20.47 7.65 -10.39
CA ALA A 309 -20.68 6.33 -10.98
C ALA A 309 -20.39 6.26 -12.50
N GLY A 310 -20.57 7.35 -13.24
CA GLY A 310 -20.26 7.45 -14.67
C GLY A 310 -18.88 8.03 -14.99
N GLU A 311 -18.13 8.49 -13.98
CA GLU A 311 -16.88 9.23 -14.18
C GLU A 311 -15.62 8.41 -13.90
N LEU A 312 -15.79 7.15 -13.46
CA LEU A 312 -14.69 6.23 -13.09
C LEU A 312 -14.80 4.91 -13.90
N PRO A 313 -14.83 5.00 -15.25
CA PRO A 313 -15.10 3.84 -16.11
C PRO A 313 -14.06 2.72 -15.94
N LEU A 314 -12.77 3.03 -15.78
CA LEU A 314 -11.73 2.03 -15.67
C LEU A 314 -11.84 1.27 -14.34
N LEU A 315 -12.11 1.97 -13.23
CA LEU A 315 -12.33 1.33 -11.93
C LEU A 315 -13.52 0.36 -11.98
N HIS A 316 -14.65 0.80 -12.54
CA HIS A 316 -15.85 -0.05 -12.68
C HIS A 316 -15.63 -1.22 -13.64
N ALA A 317 -14.87 -1.03 -14.72
CA ALA A 317 -14.52 -2.10 -15.64
C ALA A 317 -13.65 -3.17 -14.96
N ILE A 318 -12.66 -2.75 -14.16
CA ILE A 318 -11.84 -3.68 -13.37
C ILE A 318 -12.72 -4.45 -12.38
N HIS A 319 -13.63 -3.77 -11.66
CA HIS A 319 -14.56 -4.42 -10.74
C HIS A 319 -15.43 -5.49 -11.47
N ALA A 320 -16.01 -5.12 -12.60
CA ALA A 320 -16.87 -6.03 -13.38
C ALA A 320 -16.11 -7.27 -13.88
N VAL A 321 -14.87 -7.10 -14.34
CA VAL A 321 -14.03 -8.24 -14.78
C VAL A 321 -13.63 -9.14 -13.63
N VAL A 322 -13.23 -8.53 -12.50
CA VAL A 322 -12.68 -9.28 -11.35
C VAL A 322 -13.77 -9.98 -10.53
N HIS A 323 -14.95 -9.35 -10.36
CA HIS A 323 -15.98 -9.83 -9.43
C HIS A 323 -17.31 -10.26 -10.10
N GLU A 324 -17.59 -9.81 -11.33
CA GLU A 324 -18.88 -10.07 -11.99
C GLU A 324 -18.75 -10.97 -13.21
N GLY A 325 -17.52 -11.43 -13.54
CA GLY A 325 -17.26 -12.30 -14.67
C GLY A 325 -17.43 -11.62 -16.04
N ALA A 326 -17.33 -10.30 -16.09
CA ALA A 326 -17.40 -9.56 -17.34
C ALA A 326 -16.18 -9.84 -18.23
N GLY A 327 -16.36 -9.71 -19.55
CA GLY A 327 -15.27 -9.90 -20.51
C GLY A 327 -14.18 -8.81 -20.41
N LEU A 328 -12.95 -9.18 -20.68
CA LEU A 328 -11.76 -8.33 -20.62
C LEU A 328 -11.88 -7.07 -21.48
N GLN A 329 -12.66 -7.13 -22.58
CA GLN A 329 -12.90 -5.99 -23.47
C GLN A 329 -13.38 -4.75 -22.72
N ARG A 330 -14.10 -4.91 -21.61
CA ARG A 330 -14.53 -3.77 -20.77
C ARG A 330 -13.38 -2.94 -20.25
N ILE A 331 -12.28 -3.57 -19.82
CA ILE A 331 -11.09 -2.85 -19.34
C ILE A 331 -10.42 -2.12 -20.52
N ILE A 332 -10.36 -2.77 -21.69
CA ILE A 332 -9.77 -2.16 -22.89
C ILE A 332 -10.57 -0.92 -23.31
N ASP A 333 -11.89 -1.05 -23.42
CA ASP A 333 -12.76 0.06 -23.82
C ASP A 333 -12.71 1.21 -22.81
N ALA A 334 -12.72 0.90 -21.51
CA ALA A 334 -12.66 1.91 -20.45
C ALA A 334 -11.31 2.65 -20.35
N ALA A 335 -10.21 2.06 -20.83
CA ALA A 335 -8.90 2.69 -20.89
C ALA A 335 -8.77 3.70 -22.03
N LEU A 336 -9.67 3.67 -23.01
CA LEU A 336 -9.63 4.51 -24.21
C LEU A 336 -10.68 5.62 -24.11
N PRO A 337 -10.42 6.83 -24.63
CA PRO A 337 -11.41 7.89 -24.66
C PRO A 337 -12.60 7.51 -25.54
N HIS A 338 -13.82 7.89 -25.12
CA HIS A 338 -15.05 7.72 -25.86
C HIS A 338 -15.28 8.84 -26.86
#